data_08acc705db813f2b87ab1c195bcc7d64
#
_entry.id   08acc705db813f2b87ab1c195bcc7d64
#
_cell.length_a   1.000
_cell.length_b   1.000
_cell.length_c   1.000
_cell.angle_alpha   90.00
_cell.angle_beta   90.00
_cell.angle_gamma   90.00
#
_symmetry.space_group_name_H-M   'P 1'
#
loop_
_entity.id
_entity.type
_entity.pdbx_description
1 polymer ?
#
loop_
_entity_poly.entity_id
_entity_poly.type
_entity_poly.pdbx_seq_one_letter_code
_entity_poly.pdbx_strand_id
1 'polypeptide(L)'
;MQIGIPTETVVGESRVAATPETVKKLISAGHNVVIERGAGVKAAYIDSAYEQVGAKITDDAYTGSQLILKVRAPKGEEIQKLAANTTIVAMFDPYRNTELDQFASQNVSAFALELLPRTLSRAQNMDVLSSQANLAGYKSVLLAAAEYQRMFPMLMTAAGTVKP
;
A
#
# COMPACT_ATOMS: atom_id res chain seq x y z
N MET A 1 -13.26 -4.61 -15.38
CA MET A 1 -11.91 -4.15 -15.77
C MET A 1 -10.85 -5.06 -15.15
N GLN A 2 -9.64 -5.06 -15.68
CA GLN A 2 -8.50 -5.72 -15.06
C GLN A 2 -7.76 -4.74 -14.16
N ILE A 3 -7.49 -5.15 -12.92
CA ILE A 3 -6.74 -4.39 -11.92
C ILE A 3 -5.43 -5.11 -11.66
N GLY A 4 -4.31 -4.41 -11.85
CA GLY A 4 -2.98 -4.92 -11.59
C GLY A 4 -2.42 -4.42 -10.26
N ILE A 5 -1.79 -5.32 -9.52
CA ILE A 5 -1.11 -5.01 -8.26
C ILE A 5 0.34 -5.48 -8.38
N PRO A 6 1.24 -4.60 -8.84
CA PRO A 6 2.66 -4.91 -8.96
C PRO A 6 3.36 -4.97 -7.59
N THR A 7 4.55 -5.55 -7.60
CA THR A 7 5.48 -5.51 -6.47
C THR A 7 5.98 -4.08 -6.23
N GLU A 8 6.15 -3.69 -4.98
CA GLU A 8 6.78 -2.42 -4.61
C GLU A 8 8.30 -2.52 -4.77
N THR A 9 8.87 -1.57 -5.51
CA THR A 9 10.29 -1.55 -5.86
C THR A 9 11.10 -0.57 -5.00
N VAL A 10 10.43 0.37 -4.32
CA VAL A 10 11.11 1.35 -3.45
C VAL A 10 11.77 0.65 -2.28
N VAL A 11 13.06 0.93 -2.08
CA VAL A 11 13.85 0.34 -0.98
C VAL A 11 13.19 0.66 0.36
N GLY A 12 12.99 -0.37 1.19
CA GLY A 12 12.32 -0.27 2.49
C GLY A 12 10.80 -0.30 2.45
N GLU A 13 10.16 -0.28 1.25
CA GLU A 13 8.72 -0.47 1.17
C GLU A 13 8.38 -1.96 1.29
N SER A 14 7.65 -2.30 2.34
CA SER A 14 7.23 -3.68 2.62
C SER A 14 5.71 -3.87 2.47
N ARG A 15 4.97 -2.79 2.23
CA ARG A 15 3.52 -2.88 2.05
C ARG A 15 3.15 -3.39 0.66
N VAL A 16 1.93 -3.80 0.49
CA VAL A 16 1.30 -4.13 -0.79
C VAL A 16 0.02 -3.30 -0.93
N ALA A 17 -0.32 -2.90 -2.14
CA ALA A 17 -1.45 -2.00 -2.38
C ALA A 17 -2.81 -2.60 -2.04
N ALA A 18 -2.96 -3.92 -2.11
CA ALA A 18 -4.19 -4.60 -1.70
C ALA A 18 -3.89 -5.92 -0.98
N THR A 19 -4.59 -6.14 0.12
CA THR A 19 -4.57 -7.42 0.86
C THR A 19 -5.50 -8.44 0.19
N PRO A 20 -5.39 -9.76 0.48
CA PRO A 20 -6.34 -10.76 -0.02
C PRO A 20 -7.80 -10.41 0.28
N GLU A 21 -8.09 -9.84 1.46
CA GLU A 21 -9.45 -9.39 1.80
C GLU A 21 -9.93 -8.26 0.86
N THR A 22 -9.08 -7.28 0.57
CA THR A 22 -9.40 -6.19 -0.37
C THR A 22 -9.60 -6.74 -1.78
N VAL A 23 -8.74 -7.65 -2.22
CA VAL A 23 -8.82 -8.31 -3.52
C VAL A 23 -10.13 -9.08 -3.67
N LYS A 24 -10.55 -9.82 -2.62
CA LYS A 24 -11.85 -10.49 -2.60
C LYS A 24 -13.02 -9.52 -2.86
N LYS A 25 -12.97 -8.32 -2.25
CA LYS A 25 -14.00 -7.29 -2.46
C LYS A 25 -14.00 -6.77 -3.90
N LEU A 26 -12.82 -6.55 -4.49
CA LEU A 26 -12.70 -6.12 -5.89
C LEU A 26 -13.24 -7.17 -6.86
N ILE A 27 -12.92 -8.45 -6.64
CA ILE A 27 -13.44 -9.56 -7.46
C ILE A 27 -14.96 -9.68 -7.31
N SER A 28 -15.47 -9.57 -6.08
CA SER A 28 -16.93 -9.59 -5.84
C SER A 28 -17.67 -8.42 -6.50
N ALA A 29 -16.97 -7.31 -6.76
CA ALA A 29 -17.48 -6.17 -7.51
C ALA A 29 -17.39 -6.37 -9.05
N GLY A 30 -16.98 -7.55 -9.52
CA GLY A 30 -16.94 -7.90 -10.94
C GLY A 30 -15.64 -7.50 -11.65
N HIS A 31 -14.54 -7.31 -10.92
CA HIS A 31 -13.24 -6.99 -11.50
C HIS A 31 -12.35 -8.23 -11.58
N ASN A 32 -11.50 -8.29 -12.60
CA ASN A 32 -10.41 -9.26 -12.65
C ASN A 32 -9.19 -8.65 -11.95
N VAL A 33 -8.59 -9.37 -11.01
CA VAL A 33 -7.41 -8.88 -10.29
C VAL A 33 -6.22 -9.77 -10.61
N VAL A 34 -5.12 -9.14 -11.01
CA VAL A 34 -3.84 -9.79 -11.25
C VAL A 34 -2.82 -9.26 -10.24
N ILE A 35 -2.11 -10.16 -9.61
CA ILE A 35 -1.11 -9.86 -8.59
C ILE A 35 0.25 -10.29 -9.14
N GLU A 36 1.24 -9.40 -9.09
CA GLU A 36 2.60 -9.79 -9.44
C GLU A 36 3.14 -10.77 -8.40
N ARG A 37 3.79 -11.83 -8.90
CA ARG A 37 4.35 -12.90 -8.06
C ARG A 37 5.18 -12.31 -6.92
N GLY A 38 4.88 -12.71 -5.70
CA GLY A 38 5.58 -12.27 -4.51
C GLY A 38 5.25 -10.87 -4.01
N ALA A 39 4.35 -10.13 -4.66
CA ALA A 39 4.01 -8.74 -4.29
C ALA A 39 3.59 -8.58 -2.82
N GLY A 40 2.89 -9.57 -2.26
CA GLY A 40 2.42 -9.55 -0.88
C GLY A 40 3.40 -10.08 0.16
N VAL A 41 4.48 -10.75 -0.25
CA VAL A 41 5.36 -11.53 0.67
C VAL A 41 5.94 -10.66 1.79
N LYS A 42 6.43 -9.46 1.47
CA LYS A 42 6.96 -8.52 2.46
C LYS A 42 5.91 -8.01 3.45
N ALA A 43 4.63 -8.09 3.07
CA ALA A 43 3.49 -7.72 3.89
C ALA A 43 2.84 -8.95 4.57
N ALA A 44 3.55 -10.10 4.60
CA ALA A 44 3.11 -11.38 5.17
C ALA A 44 1.92 -12.03 4.43
N TYR A 45 1.72 -11.73 3.14
CA TYR A 45 0.72 -12.38 2.29
C TYR A 45 1.42 -13.17 1.19
N ILE A 46 1.26 -14.49 1.19
CA ILE A 46 1.80 -15.39 0.16
C ILE A 46 0.87 -15.44 -1.05
N ASP A 47 1.41 -15.78 -2.21
CA ASP A 47 0.66 -15.80 -3.49
C ASP A 47 -0.60 -16.68 -3.42
N SER A 48 -0.53 -17.83 -2.76
CA SER A 48 -1.67 -18.73 -2.61
C SER A 48 -2.85 -18.11 -1.84
N ALA A 49 -2.61 -17.15 -0.95
CA ALA A 49 -3.69 -16.43 -0.26
C ALA A 49 -4.50 -15.53 -1.22
N TYR A 50 -3.85 -15.00 -2.25
CA TYR A 50 -4.52 -14.25 -3.31
C TYR A 50 -5.25 -15.18 -4.29
N GLU A 51 -4.66 -16.32 -4.64
CA GLU A 51 -5.30 -17.33 -5.49
C GLU A 51 -6.58 -17.87 -4.86
N GLN A 52 -6.57 -18.14 -3.54
CA GLN A 52 -7.74 -18.61 -2.78
C GLN A 52 -8.94 -17.65 -2.84
N VAL A 53 -8.70 -16.36 -3.02
CA VAL A 53 -9.78 -15.36 -3.17
C VAL A 53 -10.12 -15.07 -4.63
N GLY A 54 -9.48 -15.78 -5.58
CA GLY A 54 -9.81 -15.71 -7.01
C GLY A 54 -8.94 -14.75 -7.83
N ALA A 55 -7.84 -14.23 -7.28
CA ALA A 55 -6.87 -13.45 -8.05
C ALA A 55 -5.98 -14.38 -8.90
N LYS A 56 -5.47 -13.83 -9.99
CA LYS A 56 -4.48 -14.52 -10.82
C LYS A 56 -3.07 -14.01 -10.48
N ILE A 57 -2.13 -14.93 -10.23
CA ILE A 57 -0.71 -14.59 -10.09
C ILE A 57 -0.06 -14.51 -11.46
N THR A 58 0.76 -13.48 -11.66
CA THR A 58 1.47 -13.21 -12.91
C THR A 58 2.89 -12.72 -12.64
N ASP A 59 3.77 -12.81 -13.62
CA ASP A 59 5.12 -12.23 -13.51
C ASP A 59 5.16 -10.75 -13.96
N ASP A 60 4.06 -10.26 -14.55
CA ASP A 60 3.87 -8.86 -14.93
C ASP A 60 2.40 -8.46 -14.69
N ALA A 61 2.18 -7.60 -13.70
CA ALA A 61 0.86 -7.08 -13.37
C ALA A 61 0.50 -5.79 -14.13
N TYR A 62 1.41 -5.24 -14.91
CA TYR A 62 1.15 -4.03 -15.71
C TYR A 62 0.44 -4.36 -17.02
N THR A 63 0.91 -5.38 -17.72
CA THR A 63 0.39 -5.76 -19.04
C THR A 63 -1.10 -6.11 -18.98
N GLY A 64 -1.89 -5.40 -19.80
CA GLY A 64 -3.35 -5.60 -19.92
C GLY A 64 -4.17 -5.03 -18.77
N SER A 65 -3.55 -4.42 -17.76
CA SER A 65 -4.25 -3.80 -16.65
C SER A 65 -4.71 -2.39 -17.01
N GLN A 66 -5.98 -2.10 -16.76
CA GLN A 66 -6.61 -0.80 -16.98
C GLN A 66 -6.48 0.11 -15.76
N LEU A 67 -6.36 -0.51 -14.59
CA LEU A 67 -6.11 0.16 -13.32
C LEU A 67 -4.93 -0.51 -12.63
N ILE A 68 -3.96 0.29 -12.22
CA ILE A 68 -2.83 -0.15 -11.40
C ILE A 68 -2.98 0.41 -9.98
N LEU A 69 -2.83 -0.45 -9.01
CA LEU A 69 -2.79 -0.06 -7.59
C LEU A 69 -1.37 -0.26 -7.06
N LYS A 70 -0.76 0.82 -6.56
CA LYS A 70 0.53 0.79 -5.87
C LYS A 70 0.50 1.61 -4.59
N VAL A 71 1.40 1.29 -3.68
CA VAL A 71 1.63 2.13 -2.49
C VAL A 71 2.43 3.37 -2.88
N ARG A 72 3.52 3.18 -3.63
CA ARG A 72 4.36 4.25 -4.15
C ARG A 72 4.17 4.40 -5.66
N ALA A 73 4.22 5.63 -6.15
CA ALA A 73 4.20 5.86 -7.59
C ALA A 73 5.31 5.05 -8.30
N PRO A 74 5.03 4.49 -9.48
CA PRO A 74 6.06 3.87 -10.31
C PRO A 74 7.18 4.86 -10.63
N LYS A 75 8.39 4.33 -10.81
CA LYS A 75 9.57 5.13 -11.16
C LYS A 75 10.37 4.47 -12.27
N GLY A 76 11.04 5.29 -13.07
CA GLY A 76 11.96 4.81 -14.10
C GLY A 76 11.32 3.80 -15.04
N GLU A 77 11.87 2.59 -15.09
CA GLU A 77 11.39 1.51 -15.96
C GLU A 77 9.95 1.05 -15.69
N GLU A 78 9.46 1.22 -14.46
CA GLU A 78 8.06 0.86 -14.16
C GLU A 78 7.06 1.75 -14.92
N ILE A 79 7.40 3.03 -15.14
CA ILE A 79 6.56 3.95 -15.90
C ILE A 79 6.44 3.48 -17.36
N GLN A 80 7.52 2.95 -17.92
CA GLN A 80 7.54 2.44 -19.30
C GLN A 80 6.67 1.19 -19.50
N LYS A 81 6.36 0.45 -18.43
CA LYS A 81 5.44 -0.70 -18.46
C LYS A 81 3.97 -0.31 -18.53
N LEU A 82 3.66 0.95 -18.23
CA LEU A 82 2.28 1.44 -18.28
C LEU A 82 1.81 1.59 -19.72
N ALA A 83 0.70 0.99 -20.05
CA ALA A 83 0.04 1.22 -21.33
C ALA A 83 -0.61 2.61 -21.37
N ALA A 84 -0.75 3.18 -22.57
CA ALA A 84 -1.49 4.41 -22.77
C ALA A 84 -2.94 4.26 -22.23
N ASN A 85 -3.46 5.33 -21.64
CA ASN A 85 -4.79 5.38 -20.99
C ASN A 85 -4.96 4.50 -19.76
N THR A 86 -3.88 3.96 -19.19
CA THR A 86 -3.93 3.28 -17.89
C THR A 86 -4.26 4.29 -16.80
N THR A 87 -5.06 3.88 -15.84
CA THR A 87 -5.26 4.63 -14.59
C THR A 87 -4.36 4.05 -13.50
N ILE A 88 -3.75 4.93 -12.71
CA ILE A 88 -2.96 4.50 -11.56
C ILE A 88 -3.39 5.24 -10.29
N VAL A 89 -3.47 4.51 -9.19
CA VAL A 89 -3.76 5.03 -7.86
C VAL A 89 -2.59 4.70 -6.94
N ALA A 90 -1.92 5.71 -6.40
CA ALA A 90 -0.76 5.56 -5.53
C ALA A 90 -0.50 6.84 -4.72
N MET A 91 0.51 6.83 -3.87
CA MET A 91 1.13 8.04 -3.32
C MET A 91 2.22 8.53 -4.27
N PHE A 92 2.05 9.70 -4.84
CA PHE A 92 2.89 10.25 -5.91
C PHE A 92 3.95 11.23 -5.44
N ASP A 93 3.80 11.83 -4.25
CA ASP A 93 4.60 12.97 -3.79
C ASP A 93 4.69 14.08 -4.85
N PRO A 94 3.56 14.60 -5.34
CA PRO A 94 3.50 15.36 -6.59
C PRO A 94 4.32 16.65 -6.58
N TYR A 95 4.61 17.20 -5.41
CA TYR A 95 5.44 18.43 -5.29
C TYR A 95 6.95 18.17 -5.43
N ARG A 96 7.39 16.91 -5.31
CA ARG A 96 8.82 16.52 -5.42
C ARG A 96 9.07 15.46 -6.48
N ASN A 97 8.01 14.92 -7.09
CA ASN A 97 8.13 13.91 -8.13
C ASN A 97 8.52 14.55 -9.46
N THR A 98 9.72 14.28 -9.92
CA THR A 98 10.28 14.81 -11.17
C THR A 98 9.86 14.03 -12.41
N GLU A 99 9.12 12.92 -12.24
CA GLU A 99 8.73 12.02 -13.34
C GLU A 99 7.27 12.23 -13.81
N LEU A 100 6.56 13.24 -13.29
CA LEU A 100 5.15 13.49 -13.62
C LEU A 100 4.90 13.69 -15.11
N ASP A 101 5.83 14.35 -15.81
CA ASP A 101 5.73 14.57 -17.25
C ASP A 101 5.77 13.26 -18.06
N GLN A 102 6.42 12.21 -17.54
CA GLN A 102 6.45 10.91 -18.18
C GLN A 102 5.06 10.24 -18.16
N PHE A 103 4.32 10.35 -17.05
CA PHE A 103 2.93 9.87 -16.98
C PHE A 103 2.03 10.64 -17.95
N ALA A 104 2.19 11.96 -18.02
CA ALA A 104 1.43 12.80 -18.95
C ALA A 104 1.72 12.44 -20.41
N SER A 105 2.99 12.24 -20.78
CA SER A 105 3.39 11.88 -22.15
C SER A 105 2.84 10.52 -22.59
N GLN A 106 2.61 9.60 -21.66
CA GLN A 106 2.00 8.30 -21.92
C GLN A 106 0.47 8.32 -21.83
N ASN A 107 -0.13 9.48 -21.60
CA ASN A 107 -1.58 9.63 -21.42
C ASN A 107 -2.12 8.77 -20.26
N VAL A 108 -1.36 8.67 -19.15
CA VAL A 108 -1.74 7.95 -17.95
C VAL A 108 -2.51 8.86 -17.00
N SER A 109 -3.63 8.37 -16.46
CA SER A 109 -4.40 9.08 -15.44
C SER A 109 -3.87 8.72 -14.05
N ALA A 110 -3.26 9.68 -13.36
CA ALA A 110 -2.66 9.48 -12.04
C ALA A 110 -3.56 10.05 -10.92
N PHE A 111 -3.92 9.22 -9.96
CA PHE A 111 -4.65 9.62 -8.75
C PHE A 111 -3.72 9.56 -7.54
N ALA A 112 -3.30 10.74 -7.07
CA ALA A 112 -2.46 10.89 -5.88
C ALA A 112 -3.33 10.87 -4.61
N LEU A 113 -3.23 9.80 -3.82
CA LEU A 113 -4.06 9.63 -2.62
C LEU A 113 -3.79 10.70 -1.56
N GLU A 114 -2.57 11.23 -1.50
CA GLU A 114 -2.20 12.32 -0.58
C GLU A 114 -2.80 13.68 -0.93
N LEU A 115 -3.34 13.84 -2.13
CA LEU A 115 -4.03 15.06 -2.56
C LEU A 115 -5.54 15.02 -2.30
N LEU A 116 -6.08 13.95 -1.75
CA LEU A 116 -7.49 13.87 -1.40
C LEU A 116 -7.87 15.00 -0.42
N PRO A 117 -8.95 15.75 -0.69
CA PRO A 117 -9.37 16.86 0.15
C PRO A 117 -10.00 16.34 1.46
N ARG A 118 -9.17 16.08 2.48
CA ARG A 118 -9.56 15.48 3.77
C ARG A 118 -10.63 16.23 4.56
N THR A 119 -10.95 17.45 4.17
CA THR A 119 -12.08 18.23 4.71
C THR A 119 -13.45 17.71 4.25
N LEU A 120 -13.48 16.90 3.18
CA LEU A 120 -14.72 16.32 2.68
C LEU A 120 -14.99 14.98 3.35
N SER A 121 -16.20 14.76 3.86
CA SER A 121 -16.59 13.52 4.56
C SER A 121 -16.35 12.26 3.74
N ARG A 122 -16.58 12.32 2.42
CA ARG A 122 -16.29 11.18 1.52
C ARG A 122 -14.81 10.84 1.42
N ALA A 123 -13.95 11.86 1.42
CA ALA A 123 -12.51 11.68 1.31
C ALA A 123 -11.89 11.10 2.60
N GLN A 124 -12.52 11.33 3.76
CA GLN A 124 -12.04 10.80 5.04
C GLN A 124 -11.95 9.25 5.03
N ASN A 125 -12.85 8.58 4.34
CA ASN A 125 -12.82 7.12 4.21
C ASN A 125 -11.66 6.60 3.32
N MET A 126 -11.02 7.50 2.58
CA MET A 126 -9.90 7.22 1.67
C MET A 126 -8.60 7.90 2.14
N ASP A 127 -8.58 8.44 3.37
CA ASP A 127 -7.45 9.17 3.93
C ASP A 127 -6.31 8.21 4.33
N VAL A 128 -5.42 7.97 3.38
CA VAL A 128 -4.24 7.14 3.58
C VAL A 128 -3.21 7.79 4.51
N LEU A 129 -3.18 9.13 4.59
CA LEU A 129 -2.22 9.83 5.45
C LEU A 129 -2.56 9.61 6.92
N SER A 130 -3.83 9.77 7.29
CA SER A 130 -4.28 9.54 8.67
C SER A 130 -4.15 8.07 9.08
N SER A 131 -4.54 7.12 8.22
CA SER A 131 -4.42 5.70 8.52
C SER A 131 -2.96 5.27 8.69
N GLN A 132 -2.05 5.74 7.84
CA GLN A 132 -0.62 5.41 7.96
C GLN A 132 0.04 6.12 9.14
N ALA A 133 -0.34 7.36 9.45
CA ALA A 133 0.16 8.07 10.64
C ALA A 133 -0.26 7.35 11.92
N ASN A 134 -1.48 6.82 11.99
CA ASN A 134 -1.96 6.04 13.12
C ASN A 134 -1.11 4.77 13.32
N LEU A 135 -0.85 4.01 12.24
CA LEU A 135 0.00 2.83 12.28
C LEU A 135 1.45 3.17 12.67
N ALA A 136 1.98 4.29 12.17
CA ALA A 136 3.31 4.77 12.54
C ALA A 136 3.39 5.11 14.04
N GLY A 137 2.37 5.80 14.58
CA GLY A 137 2.27 6.10 16.01
C GLY A 137 2.21 4.84 16.86
N TYR A 138 1.38 3.88 16.48
CA TYR A 138 1.32 2.57 17.14
C TYR A 138 2.69 1.87 17.16
N LYS A 139 3.35 1.80 16.00
CA LYS A 139 4.68 1.16 15.90
C LYS A 139 5.73 1.91 16.71
N SER A 140 5.68 3.23 16.75
CA SER A 140 6.62 4.06 17.53
C SER A 140 6.56 3.73 19.02
N VAL A 141 5.36 3.55 19.58
CA VAL A 141 5.19 3.14 20.99
C VAL A 141 5.82 1.77 21.25
N LEU A 142 5.61 0.81 20.35
CA LEU A 142 6.19 -0.52 20.49
C LEU A 142 7.73 -0.50 20.42
N LEU A 143 8.28 0.31 19.52
CA LEU A 143 9.73 0.47 19.41
C LEU A 143 10.31 1.15 20.66
N ALA A 144 9.67 2.24 21.11
CA ALA A 144 10.06 2.92 22.34
C ALA A 144 10.01 1.98 23.55
N ALA A 145 8.97 1.14 23.62
CA ALA A 145 8.82 0.14 24.68
C ALA A 145 9.92 -0.91 24.64
N ALA A 146 10.34 -1.34 23.45
CA ALA A 146 11.41 -2.33 23.29
C ALA A 146 12.79 -1.77 23.68
N GLU A 147 13.02 -0.50 23.40
CA GLU A 147 14.29 0.20 23.73
C GLU A 147 14.34 0.71 25.19
N TYR A 148 13.18 0.91 25.80
CA TYR A 148 13.09 1.44 27.14
C TYR A 148 13.47 0.39 28.18
N GLN A 149 14.56 0.63 28.91
CA GLN A 149 15.15 -0.35 29.84
C GLN A 149 14.48 -0.40 31.22
N ARG A 150 13.38 0.31 31.41
CA ARG A 150 12.59 0.31 32.63
C ARG A 150 11.15 -0.14 32.36
N MET A 151 10.39 -0.34 33.43
CA MET A 151 8.97 -0.64 33.31
C MET A 151 8.15 0.65 33.16
N PHE A 152 7.12 0.63 32.30
CA PHE A 152 6.25 1.80 32.13
C PHE A 152 5.37 2.06 33.36
N PRO A 153 4.57 1.11 33.81
CA PRO A 153 3.76 1.28 35.00
C PRO A 153 4.46 0.72 36.24
N MET A 154 3.99 1.15 37.38
CA MET A 154 4.24 0.47 38.63
C MET A 154 3.59 -0.91 38.60
N LEU A 155 4.35 -1.93 38.94
CA LEU A 155 3.83 -3.30 39.06
C LEU A 155 3.76 -3.74 40.53
N MET A 156 2.67 -4.39 40.86
CA MET A 156 2.51 -5.02 42.20
C MET A 156 2.68 -6.52 42.05
N THR A 157 3.55 -7.09 42.86
CA THR A 157 3.82 -8.52 42.91
C THR A 157 3.65 -9.03 44.36
N ALA A 158 3.61 -10.34 44.55
CA ALA A 158 3.60 -10.94 45.89
C ALA A 158 4.85 -10.58 46.72
N ALA A 159 5.96 -10.26 46.05
CA ALA A 159 7.22 -9.84 46.67
C ALA A 159 7.29 -8.32 46.94
N GLY A 160 6.26 -7.56 46.63
CA GLY A 160 6.20 -6.11 46.81
C GLY A 160 5.99 -5.31 45.49
N THR A 161 6.16 -3.99 45.62
CA THR A 161 5.97 -3.03 44.54
C THR A 161 7.25 -2.82 43.76
N VAL A 162 7.17 -2.94 42.44
CA VAL A 162 8.25 -2.59 41.52
C VAL A 162 7.92 -1.22 40.91
N LYS A 163 8.80 -0.24 41.10
CA LYS A 163 8.65 1.11 40.55
C LYS A 163 9.13 1.17 39.11
N PRO A 164 8.56 2.08 38.27
CA PRO A 164 9.06 2.34 36.91
C PRO A 164 10.50 2.76 36.89
#